data_fec9ed6859b5f3c55e62f4f970c4c28a
#
_entry.id   fec9ed6859b5f3c55e62f4f970c4c28a
#
_cell.length_a   1.000
_cell.length_b   1.000
_cell.length_c   1.000
_cell.angle_alpha   90.00
_cell.angle_beta   90.00
_cell.angle_gamma   90.00
#
_symmetry.space_group_name_H-M   'P 1'
#
loop_
_entity.id
_entity.type
_entity.pdbx_description
1 polymer ?
#
loop_
_entity_poly.entity_id
_entity_poly.type
_entity_poly.pdbx_seq_one_letter_code
_entity_poly.pdbx_strand_id
1 'polypeptide(L)'
;MCIRDSNILSEGTDKKKICTFLWTYYGYPTACYEGVNVELMRTRNGEIMAENDMKNGRLPDVDFVCGIPDSGVPHAIGYANKSGIPFARPFIKYTPTWPRSFMPTSQSMRNRVAKMKLIPVHELIEGKKLLFVDDSIVRGTQMRETVEFLYENGAKEVHMRSACPPIMYGCKYLNFSRGNSDMELLARRVIQELEGDEGHK
;
A
#
# COMPACT_ATOMS: atom_id res chain seq x y z
N MET A 1 -3.34 30.65 -14.25
CA MET A 1 -4.65 31.03 -13.69
C MET A 1 -4.38 31.90 -12.47
N CYS A 2 -4.75 33.18 -12.53
CA CYS A 2 -4.58 34.09 -11.39
C CYS A 2 -5.85 34.10 -10.57
N ILE A 3 -5.76 33.73 -9.31
CA ILE A 3 -6.85 33.87 -8.36
C ILE A 3 -6.87 35.34 -7.97
N ARG A 4 -7.92 36.08 -8.35
CA ARG A 4 -8.08 37.51 -8.03
C ARG A 4 -8.85 37.76 -6.74
N ASP A 5 -9.75 36.83 -6.41
CA ASP A 5 -10.61 36.92 -5.23
C ASP A 5 -10.58 35.61 -4.44
N SER A 6 -10.54 35.71 -3.13
CA SER A 6 -10.65 34.57 -2.22
C SER A 6 -11.58 34.94 -1.07
N ASN A 7 -12.51 34.05 -0.74
CA ASN A 7 -13.36 34.18 0.44
C ASN A 7 -12.90 33.17 1.50
N ILE A 8 -12.69 33.64 2.72
CA ILE A 8 -12.39 32.79 3.87
C ILE A 8 -13.71 32.18 4.33
N LEU A 9 -13.89 30.86 4.11
CA LEU A 9 -15.09 30.12 4.52
C LEU A 9 -15.03 29.67 5.98
N SER A 10 -13.82 29.57 6.52
CA SER A 10 -13.57 29.17 7.90
C SER A 10 -12.25 29.77 8.35
N GLU A 11 -12.22 30.31 9.55
CA GLU A 11 -10.97 30.73 10.15
C GLU A 11 -10.09 29.52 10.45
N GLY A 12 -8.80 29.64 10.13
CA GLY A 12 -7.81 28.61 10.44
C GLY A 12 -7.60 28.50 11.96
N THR A 13 -6.99 27.41 12.39
CA THR A 13 -6.51 27.25 13.76
C THR A 13 -4.99 27.39 13.77
N ASP A 14 -4.42 27.87 14.88
CA ASP A 14 -2.96 28.02 15.04
C ASP A 14 -2.22 26.65 15.07
N LYS A 15 -2.99 25.55 15.19
CA LYS A 15 -2.45 24.19 15.19
C LYS A 15 -2.54 23.56 13.81
N LYS A 16 -1.40 23.47 13.13
CA LYS A 16 -1.28 22.73 11.88
C LYS A 16 -1.45 21.23 12.11
N LYS A 17 -2.38 20.62 11.37
CA LYS A 17 -2.59 19.16 11.35
C LYS A 17 -2.22 18.65 9.98
N ILE A 18 -1.31 17.67 9.93
CA ILE A 18 -0.81 17.09 8.69
C ILE A 18 -1.12 15.59 8.70
N CYS A 19 -1.68 15.09 7.59
CA CYS A 19 -1.93 13.67 7.43
C CYS A 19 -0.66 12.97 6.95
N THR A 20 -0.16 11.98 7.70
CA THR A 20 1.02 11.19 7.33
C THR A 20 0.82 10.38 6.06
N PHE A 21 -0.43 10.10 5.69
CA PHE A 21 -0.77 9.39 4.45
C PHE A 21 -0.34 10.17 3.19
N LEU A 22 -0.11 11.47 3.32
CA LEU A 22 0.48 12.30 2.27
C LEU A 22 1.84 11.74 1.81
N TRP A 23 2.69 11.31 2.73
CA TRP A 23 3.98 10.72 2.42
C TRP A 23 3.87 9.22 2.13
N THR A 24 3.11 8.50 2.93
CA THR A 24 3.06 7.03 2.84
C THR A 24 2.53 6.55 1.50
N TYR A 25 1.50 7.21 0.96
CA TYR A 25 0.84 6.78 -0.26
C TYR A 25 0.68 7.88 -1.32
N TYR A 26 0.05 9.02 -0.94
CA TYR A 26 -0.51 9.96 -1.91
C TYR A 26 0.54 10.81 -2.60
N GLY A 27 1.58 11.23 -1.90
CA GLY A 27 2.60 12.14 -2.41
C GLY A 27 3.39 11.56 -3.59
N TYR A 28 3.72 12.43 -4.55
CA TYR A 28 4.60 12.03 -5.64
C TYR A 28 6.03 11.82 -5.10
N PRO A 29 6.76 10.77 -5.53
CA PRO A 29 8.05 10.39 -4.93
C PRO A 29 9.08 11.52 -4.83
N THR A 30 9.16 12.39 -5.84
CA THR A 30 10.12 13.51 -5.84
C THR A 30 9.62 14.74 -5.08
N ALA A 31 8.37 14.75 -4.62
CA ALA A 31 7.81 15.87 -3.88
C ALA A 31 8.40 15.98 -2.47
N CYS A 32 8.43 17.20 -1.96
CA CYS A 32 8.87 17.52 -0.61
C CYS A 32 7.76 18.33 0.08
N TYR A 33 7.27 17.82 1.20
CA TYR A 33 6.28 18.49 2.03
C TYR A 33 6.86 18.74 3.40
N GLU A 34 6.75 19.97 3.91
CA GLU A 34 7.29 20.37 5.22
C GLU A 34 8.78 20.00 5.40
N GLY A 35 9.57 20.13 4.34
CA GLY A 35 10.99 19.79 4.34
C GLY A 35 11.31 18.29 4.27
N VAL A 36 10.30 17.42 4.16
CA VAL A 36 10.49 15.95 4.11
C VAL A 36 10.15 15.44 2.72
N ASN A 37 11.12 14.83 2.04
CA ASN A 37 10.92 14.19 0.75
C ASN A 37 10.14 12.88 0.90
N VAL A 38 9.23 12.63 -0.04
CA VAL A 38 8.31 11.47 -0.01
C VAL A 38 9.05 10.14 -0.11
N GLU A 39 9.95 10.00 -1.08
CA GLU A 39 10.70 8.75 -1.33
C GLU A 39 11.62 8.40 -0.14
N LEU A 40 12.33 9.41 0.37
CA LEU A 40 13.21 9.23 1.53
C LEU A 40 12.43 8.82 2.78
N MET A 41 11.26 9.43 3.01
CA MET A 41 10.40 9.07 4.14
C MET A 41 9.92 7.62 4.03
N ARG A 42 9.50 7.19 2.84
CA ARG A 42 9.06 5.79 2.62
C ARG A 42 10.18 4.80 2.87
N THR A 43 11.38 5.08 2.38
CA THR A 43 12.56 4.24 2.63
C THR A 43 12.86 4.16 4.13
N ARG A 44 12.87 5.30 4.82
CA ARG A 44 13.12 5.35 6.27
C ARG A 44 12.03 4.61 7.06
N ASN A 45 10.78 4.71 6.65
CA ASN A 45 9.69 3.96 7.27
C ASN A 45 9.91 2.44 7.14
N GLY A 46 10.33 1.97 5.96
CA GLY A 46 10.70 0.56 5.75
C GLY A 46 11.83 0.09 6.67
N GLU A 47 12.88 0.90 6.86
CA GLU A 47 13.95 0.60 7.80
C GLU A 47 13.44 0.43 9.24
N ILE A 48 12.56 1.35 9.68
CA ILE A 48 11.96 1.29 11.02
C ILE A 48 11.09 0.04 11.20
N MET A 49 10.33 -0.35 10.16
CA MET A 49 9.54 -1.58 10.17
C MET A 49 10.43 -2.81 10.37
N ALA A 50 11.54 -2.91 9.63
CA ALA A 50 12.49 -4.01 9.77
C ALA A 50 13.15 -4.01 11.17
N GLU A 51 13.56 -2.84 11.68
CA GLU A 51 14.09 -2.71 13.05
C GLU A 51 13.11 -3.24 14.10
N ASN A 52 11.83 -2.90 13.96
CA ASN A 52 10.79 -3.34 14.88
C ASN A 52 10.57 -4.86 14.79
N ASP A 53 10.56 -5.43 13.59
CA ASP A 53 10.44 -6.89 13.42
C ASP A 53 11.65 -7.62 14.01
N MET A 54 12.87 -7.13 13.80
CA MET A 54 14.09 -7.69 14.37
C MET A 54 14.07 -7.63 15.91
N LYS A 55 13.76 -6.48 16.49
CA LYS A 55 13.71 -6.28 17.96
C LYS A 55 12.67 -7.18 18.64
N ASN A 56 11.56 -7.46 17.95
CA ASN A 56 10.46 -8.25 18.49
C ASN A 56 10.51 -9.74 18.09
N GLY A 57 11.58 -10.19 17.44
CA GLY A 57 11.71 -11.57 16.96
C GLY A 57 10.67 -11.98 15.92
N ARG A 58 10.16 -11.01 15.14
CA ARG A 58 9.14 -11.23 14.10
C ARG A 58 9.67 -11.16 12.68
N LEU A 59 10.99 -11.06 12.52
CA LEU A 59 11.62 -11.09 11.20
C LEU A 59 11.38 -12.48 10.60
N PRO A 60 10.66 -12.60 9.47
CA PRO A 60 10.39 -13.90 8.87
C PRO A 60 11.63 -14.45 8.14
N ASP A 61 11.75 -15.78 8.09
CA ASP A 61 12.73 -16.47 7.27
C ASP A 61 12.23 -16.55 5.83
N VAL A 62 12.66 -15.58 4.99
CA VAL A 62 12.21 -15.44 3.60
C VAL A 62 13.39 -15.23 2.65
N ASP A 63 13.20 -15.62 1.39
CA ASP A 63 14.21 -15.46 0.35
C ASP A 63 14.35 -14.00 -0.10
N PHE A 64 13.22 -13.29 -0.20
CA PHE A 64 13.20 -11.93 -0.73
C PHE A 64 12.21 -11.02 0.01
N VAL A 65 12.59 -9.74 0.12
CA VAL A 65 11.69 -8.64 0.43
C VAL A 65 11.23 -8.01 -0.89
N CYS A 66 9.94 -7.76 -1.01
CA CYS A 66 9.29 -7.31 -2.22
C CYS A 66 8.34 -6.14 -1.93
N GLY A 67 8.14 -5.24 -2.88
CA GLY A 67 7.18 -4.14 -2.73
C GLY A 67 5.98 -4.27 -3.65
N ILE A 68 4.81 -3.93 -3.15
CA ILE A 68 3.64 -3.77 -4.02
C ILE A 68 3.84 -2.51 -4.88
N PRO A 69 3.85 -2.61 -6.21
CA PRO A 69 4.07 -1.48 -7.08
C PRO A 69 2.89 -0.49 -7.08
N ASP A 70 3.15 0.84 -7.06
CA ASP A 70 4.46 1.48 -7.01
C ASP A 70 4.81 1.96 -5.59
N SER A 71 3.81 2.28 -4.77
CA SER A 71 3.97 2.95 -3.46
C SER A 71 4.61 2.09 -2.37
N GLY A 72 4.43 0.77 -2.43
CA GLY A 72 5.08 -0.17 -1.50
C GLY A 72 6.58 -0.39 -1.76
N VAL A 73 7.06 -0.09 -2.97
CA VAL A 73 8.45 -0.37 -3.35
C VAL A 73 9.49 0.35 -2.50
N PRO A 74 9.42 1.67 -2.26
CA PRO A 74 10.43 2.34 -1.43
C PRO A 74 10.43 1.84 0.01
N HIS A 75 9.26 1.51 0.58
CA HIS A 75 9.16 0.90 1.90
C HIS A 75 9.87 -0.47 1.94
N ALA A 76 9.66 -1.29 0.90
CA ALA A 76 10.33 -2.59 0.78
C ALA A 76 11.84 -2.46 0.63
N ILE A 77 12.34 -1.49 -0.14
CA ILE A 77 13.77 -1.19 -0.26
C ILE A 77 14.36 -0.85 1.11
N GLY A 78 13.72 0.02 1.88
CA GLY A 78 14.15 0.35 3.22
C GLY A 78 14.17 -0.86 4.16
N TYR A 79 13.12 -1.68 4.10
CA TYR A 79 13.03 -2.92 4.87
C TYR A 79 14.17 -3.90 4.52
N ALA A 80 14.43 -4.12 3.22
CA ALA A 80 15.50 -4.98 2.73
C ALA A 80 16.88 -4.49 3.18
N ASN A 81 17.16 -3.19 2.99
CA ASN A 81 18.44 -2.58 3.40
C ASN A 81 18.71 -2.78 4.89
N LYS A 82 17.70 -2.68 5.75
CA LYS A 82 17.85 -2.80 7.19
C LYS A 82 17.89 -4.24 7.68
N SER A 83 17.06 -5.11 7.11
CA SER A 83 17.02 -6.53 7.50
C SER A 83 18.16 -7.37 6.95
N GLY A 84 18.83 -6.91 5.89
CA GLY A 84 19.83 -7.67 5.16
C GLY A 84 19.24 -8.74 4.21
N ILE A 85 17.92 -8.86 4.12
CA ILE A 85 17.24 -9.77 3.18
C ILE A 85 17.22 -9.12 1.79
N PRO A 86 17.61 -9.84 0.72
CA PRO A 86 17.66 -9.27 -0.63
C PRO A 86 16.32 -8.70 -1.09
N PHE A 87 16.34 -7.55 -1.75
CA PHE A 87 15.18 -6.99 -2.43
C PHE A 87 14.99 -7.64 -3.81
N ALA A 88 13.75 -8.03 -4.14
CA ALA A 88 13.40 -8.53 -5.47
C ALA A 88 12.08 -7.92 -5.97
N ARG A 89 11.89 -7.98 -7.29
CA ARG A 89 10.64 -7.56 -7.95
C ARG A 89 9.98 -8.77 -8.63
N PRO A 90 9.24 -9.60 -7.89
CA PRO A 90 8.64 -10.84 -8.40
C PRO A 90 7.49 -10.59 -9.38
N PHE A 91 7.00 -9.36 -9.45
CA PHE A 91 6.12 -8.93 -10.54
C PHE A 91 6.40 -7.48 -10.93
N ILE A 92 6.19 -7.22 -12.20
CA ILE A 92 6.38 -5.91 -12.81
C ILE A 92 5.01 -5.35 -13.16
N LYS A 93 4.77 -4.10 -12.78
CA LYS A 93 3.57 -3.40 -13.21
C LYS A 93 3.68 -3.11 -14.70
N TYR A 94 2.78 -3.69 -15.46
CA TYR A 94 2.66 -3.36 -16.86
C TYR A 94 1.95 -2.01 -17.02
N THR A 95 2.71 -1.02 -17.47
CA THR A 95 2.18 0.30 -17.84
C THR A 95 2.29 0.47 -19.35
N PRO A 96 1.44 -0.20 -20.16
CA PRO A 96 1.41 0.12 -21.57
C PRO A 96 0.96 1.57 -21.74
N THR A 97 1.49 2.22 -22.74
CA THR A 97 1.10 3.58 -23.17
C THR A 97 -0.30 3.64 -23.78
N TRP A 98 -1.24 2.91 -23.19
CA TRP A 98 -2.64 2.97 -23.59
C TRP A 98 -3.26 4.22 -23.00
N PRO A 99 -3.82 5.10 -23.82
CA PRO A 99 -4.52 6.28 -23.33
C PRO A 99 -5.64 5.86 -22.38
N ARG A 100 -5.89 6.64 -21.32
CA ARG A 100 -6.99 6.40 -20.36
C ARG A 100 -8.38 6.23 -21.00
N SER A 101 -8.53 6.65 -22.25
CA SER A 101 -9.74 6.49 -23.07
C SER A 101 -10.03 5.03 -23.51
N PHE A 102 -9.06 4.12 -23.34
CA PHE A 102 -9.27 2.69 -23.65
C PHE A 102 -9.73 1.91 -22.41
N MET A 103 -10.87 2.29 -21.83
CA MET A 103 -11.57 1.47 -20.87
C MET A 103 -12.42 0.46 -21.62
N PRO A 104 -12.13 -0.85 -21.52
CA PRO A 104 -12.96 -1.86 -22.20
C PRO A 104 -14.40 -1.78 -21.73
N THR A 105 -15.34 -1.83 -22.65
CA THR A 105 -16.77 -1.72 -22.36
C THR A 105 -17.32 -2.99 -21.69
N SER A 106 -16.70 -4.16 -21.91
CA SER A 106 -17.16 -5.43 -21.33
C SER A 106 -16.47 -5.75 -20.01
N GLN A 107 -17.21 -6.34 -19.06
CA GLN A 107 -16.69 -6.74 -17.75
C GLN A 107 -15.58 -7.81 -17.86
N SER A 108 -15.71 -8.75 -18.80
CA SER A 108 -14.70 -9.78 -19.04
C SER A 108 -13.35 -9.21 -19.51
N MET A 109 -13.39 -8.19 -20.38
CA MET A 109 -12.21 -7.47 -20.81
C MET A 109 -11.58 -6.63 -19.68
N ARG A 110 -12.42 -5.98 -18.84
CA ARG A 110 -11.94 -5.26 -17.66
C ARG A 110 -11.21 -6.18 -16.69
N ASN A 111 -11.73 -7.38 -16.45
CA ASN A 111 -11.10 -8.38 -15.61
C ASN A 111 -9.78 -8.89 -16.20
N ARG A 112 -9.70 -9.09 -17.52
CA ARG A 112 -8.44 -9.44 -18.21
C ARG A 112 -7.41 -8.32 -18.10
N VAL A 113 -7.79 -7.07 -18.37
CA VAL A 113 -6.90 -5.91 -18.24
C VAL A 113 -6.46 -5.70 -16.80
N ALA A 114 -7.31 -5.96 -15.81
CA ALA A 114 -6.93 -5.92 -14.40
C ALA A 114 -5.90 -7.00 -14.05
N LYS A 115 -6.05 -8.23 -14.56
CA LYS A 115 -5.04 -9.32 -14.41
C LYS A 115 -3.73 -9.03 -15.14
N MET A 116 -3.76 -8.27 -16.25
CA MET A 116 -2.56 -7.88 -17.00
C MET A 116 -1.76 -6.74 -16.34
N LYS A 117 -2.23 -6.16 -15.23
CA LYS A 117 -1.52 -5.07 -14.55
C LYS A 117 -0.21 -5.50 -13.90
N LEU A 118 -0.11 -6.76 -13.50
CA LEU A 118 1.06 -7.34 -12.87
C LEU A 118 1.52 -8.53 -13.69
N ILE A 119 2.74 -8.46 -14.21
CA ILE A 119 3.39 -9.56 -14.93
C ILE A 119 4.32 -10.28 -13.97
N PRO A 120 4.11 -11.58 -13.69
CA PRO A 120 4.96 -12.35 -12.80
C PRO A 120 6.32 -12.63 -13.42
N VAL A 121 7.35 -12.65 -12.58
CA VAL A 121 8.69 -13.18 -12.88
C VAL A 121 8.79 -14.51 -12.17
N HIS A 122 8.50 -15.61 -12.88
CA HIS A 122 8.34 -16.94 -12.30
C HIS A 122 9.56 -17.37 -11.49
N GLU A 123 10.76 -17.07 -11.95
CA GLU A 123 12.03 -17.43 -11.31
C GLU A 123 12.19 -16.75 -9.92
N LEU A 124 11.47 -15.66 -9.68
CA LEU A 124 11.49 -14.96 -8.41
C LEU A 124 10.30 -15.33 -7.50
N ILE A 125 9.38 -16.20 -7.98
CA ILE A 125 8.18 -16.60 -7.23
C ILE A 125 8.20 -18.08 -6.92
N GLU A 126 8.46 -18.93 -7.92
CA GLU A 126 8.33 -20.38 -7.80
C GLU A 126 9.24 -20.95 -6.72
N GLY A 127 8.63 -21.64 -5.75
CA GLY A 127 9.33 -22.25 -4.61
C GLY A 127 9.91 -21.27 -3.60
N LYS A 128 9.68 -19.96 -3.74
CA LYS A 128 10.24 -18.92 -2.87
C LYS A 128 9.32 -18.55 -1.71
N LYS A 129 9.93 -18.17 -0.61
CA LYS A 129 9.30 -17.50 0.52
C LYS A 129 9.46 -16.00 0.34
N LEU A 130 8.37 -15.25 0.34
CA LEU A 130 8.35 -13.85 -0.04
C LEU A 130 7.76 -12.98 1.08
N LEU A 131 8.40 -11.86 1.39
CA LEU A 131 7.84 -10.81 2.23
C LEU A 131 7.45 -9.62 1.36
N PHE A 132 6.17 -9.31 1.28
CA PHE A 132 5.68 -8.13 0.59
C PHE A 132 5.41 -6.98 1.56
N VAL A 133 5.85 -5.80 1.16
CA VAL A 133 5.50 -4.54 1.83
C VAL A 133 4.53 -3.76 0.95
N ASP A 134 3.37 -3.43 1.52
CA ASP A 134 2.38 -2.54 0.91
C ASP A 134 2.30 -1.23 1.69
N ASP A 135 1.82 -0.16 1.08
CA ASP A 135 1.68 1.14 1.73
C ASP A 135 0.57 1.14 2.80
N SER A 136 -0.55 0.48 2.54
CA SER A 136 -1.73 0.54 3.39
C SER A 136 -2.69 -0.64 3.21
N ILE A 137 -3.48 -0.90 4.26
CA ILE A 137 -4.59 -1.84 4.22
C ILE A 137 -5.90 -1.05 4.31
N VAL A 138 -6.73 -1.13 3.28
CA VAL A 138 -8.04 -0.45 3.22
C VAL A 138 -9.16 -1.48 3.31
N ARG A 139 -9.52 -2.12 2.20
CA ARG A 139 -10.60 -3.12 2.11
C ARG A 139 -10.10 -4.56 2.18
N GLY A 140 -8.82 -4.77 2.00
CA GLY A 140 -8.18 -6.10 1.99
C GLY A 140 -8.36 -6.91 0.70
N THR A 141 -9.21 -6.47 -0.22
CA THR A 141 -9.49 -7.19 -1.48
C THR A 141 -8.24 -7.30 -2.35
N GLN A 142 -7.54 -6.19 -2.57
CA GLN A 142 -6.32 -6.17 -3.38
C GLN A 142 -5.21 -7.04 -2.78
N MET A 143 -5.05 -6.99 -1.45
CA MET A 143 -4.08 -7.81 -0.75
C MET A 143 -4.38 -9.30 -0.93
N ARG A 144 -5.65 -9.71 -0.78
CA ARG A 144 -6.08 -11.09 -0.99
C ARG A 144 -5.80 -11.56 -2.42
N GLU A 145 -6.23 -10.78 -3.42
CA GLU A 145 -5.98 -11.09 -4.83
C GLU A 145 -4.49 -11.21 -5.15
N THR A 146 -3.65 -10.38 -4.54
CA THR A 146 -2.19 -10.45 -4.71
C THR A 146 -1.62 -11.72 -4.10
N VAL A 147 -2.06 -12.11 -2.91
CA VAL A 147 -1.60 -13.33 -2.23
C VAL A 147 -2.05 -14.57 -3.02
N GLU A 148 -3.31 -14.63 -3.45
CA GLU A 148 -3.84 -15.69 -4.30
C GLU A 148 -3.01 -15.83 -5.58
N PHE A 149 -2.75 -14.71 -6.26
CA PHE A 149 -1.92 -14.67 -7.48
C PHE A 149 -0.51 -15.22 -7.25
N LEU A 150 0.14 -14.90 -6.13
CA LEU A 150 1.48 -15.41 -5.81
C LEU A 150 1.48 -16.93 -5.59
N TYR A 151 0.50 -17.46 -4.87
CA TYR A 151 0.37 -18.91 -4.69
C TYR A 151 0.03 -19.63 -6.00
N GLU A 152 -0.82 -19.05 -6.85
CA GLU A 152 -1.11 -19.58 -8.21
C GLU A 152 0.17 -19.65 -9.08
N ASN A 153 1.15 -18.76 -8.83
CA ASN A 153 2.45 -18.76 -9.51
C ASN A 153 3.55 -19.54 -8.76
N GLY A 154 3.17 -20.35 -7.77
CA GLY A 154 4.08 -21.29 -7.13
C GLY A 154 4.87 -20.75 -5.94
N ALA A 155 4.48 -19.62 -5.35
CA ALA A 155 5.10 -19.16 -4.11
C ALA A 155 4.95 -20.20 -2.99
N LYS A 156 6.02 -20.43 -2.23
CA LYS A 156 6.02 -21.38 -1.12
C LYS A 156 5.39 -20.80 0.14
N GLU A 157 5.67 -19.53 0.41
CA GLU A 157 5.20 -18.81 1.58
C GLU A 157 5.13 -17.31 1.28
N VAL A 158 4.08 -16.63 1.76
CA VAL A 158 3.87 -15.20 1.55
C VAL A 158 3.59 -14.51 2.88
N HIS A 159 4.45 -13.57 3.23
CA HIS A 159 4.27 -12.66 4.36
C HIS A 159 3.90 -11.27 3.86
N MET A 160 3.06 -10.57 4.62
CA MET A 160 2.66 -9.19 4.29
C MET A 160 3.03 -8.25 5.43
N ARG A 161 3.46 -7.04 5.07
CA ARG A 161 3.65 -5.91 5.98
C ARG A 161 2.98 -4.68 5.42
N SER A 162 2.33 -3.92 6.26
CA SER A 162 1.75 -2.62 5.90
C SER A 162 2.60 -1.49 6.45
N ALA A 163 2.92 -0.52 5.61
CA ALA A 163 3.76 0.63 5.96
C ALA A 163 3.06 1.66 6.85
N CYS A 164 1.73 1.57 6.95
CA CYS A 164 0.95 2.34 7.92
C CYS A 164 -0.06 1.45 8.66
N PRO A 165 -0.59 1.90 9.82
CA PRO A 165 -1.70 1.23 10.47
C PRO A 165 -2.90 1.05 9.53
N PRO A 166 -3.73 0.01 9.70
CA PRO A 166 -4.95 -0.18 8.91
C PRO A 166 -5.86 1.04 8.99
N ILE A 167 -6.51 1.38 7.88
CA ILE A 167 -7.42 2.53 7.83
C ILE A 167 -8.70 2.20 8.57
N MET A 168 -9.01 3.00 9.61
CA MET A 168 -10.15 2.80 10.49
C MET A 168 -11.39 3.62 10.09
N TYR A 169 -11.19 4.70 9.33
CA TYR A 169 -12.26 5.64 8.95
C TYR A 169 -12.14 6.05 7.49
N GLY A 170 -13.29 6.27 6.85
CA GLY A 170 -13.35 6.80 5.50
C GLY A 170 -12.78 8.22 5.43
N CYS A 171 -12.04 8.51 4.37
CA CYS A 171 -11.45 9.83 4.13
C CYS A 171 -12.23 10.59 3.06
N LYS A 172 -12.60 11.85 3.33
CA LYS A 172 -13.29 12.71 2.35
C LYS A 172 -12.44 13.04 1.12
N TYR A 173 -11.12 13.00 1.27
CA TYR A 173 -10.15 13.38 0.22
C TYR A 173 -9.64 12.18 -0.59
N LEU A 174 -9.73 10.95 -0.05
CA LEU A 174 -9.24 9.74 -0.69
C LEU A 174 -10.41 8.91 -1.23
N ASN A 175 -10.62 8.97 -2.53
CA ASN A 175 -11.77 8.33 -3.20
C ASN A 175 -11.88 6.82 -2.93
N PHE A 176 -10.74 6.12 -2.82
CA PHE A 176 -10.71 4.67 -2.59
C PHE A 176 -11.12 4.27 -1.16
N SER A 177 -11.04 5.19 -0.19
CA SER A 177 -11.50 4.96 1.19
C SER A 177 -12.92 5.48 1.44
N ARG A 178 -13.55 6.15 0.47
CA ARG A 178 -14.96 6.51 0.54
C ARG A 178 -15.81 5.26 0.41
N GLY A 179 -16.70 5.03 1.33
CA GLY A 179 -17.70 3.98 1.30
C GLY A 179 -19.03 4.49 1.83
N ASN A 180 -20.07 3.71 1.60
CA ASN A 180 -21.39 3.97 2.18
C ASN A 180 -21.43 3.58 3.67
N SER A 181 -20.46 2.79 4.12
CA SER A 181 -20.33 2.31 5.50
C SER A 181 -18.86 2.13 5.86
N ASP A 182 -18.50 2.41 7.11
CA ASP A 182 -17.16 2.11 7.66
C ASP A 182 -16.87 0.59 7.69
N MET A 183 -17.90 -0.25 7.64
CA MET A 183 -17.79 -1.72 7.54
C MET A 183 -17.25 -2.21 6.18
N GLU A 184 -17.04 -1.33 5.21
CA GLU A 184 -16.27 -1.65 4.01
C GLU A 184 -14.76 -1.72 4.29
N LEU A 185 -14.30 -1.14 5.40
CA LEU A 185 -12.89 -1.16 5.82
C LEU A 185 -12.56 -2.49 6.49
N LEU A 186 -11.45 -3.11 6.09
CA LEU A 186 -11.03 -4.41 6.62
C LEU A 186 -10.89 -4.39 8.15
N ALA A 187 -10.22 -3.35 8.68
CA ALA A 187 -9.99 -3.22 10.11
C ALA A 187 -11.30 -3.20 10.92
N ARG A 188 -12.33 -2.49 10.44
CA ARG A 188 -13.64 -2.44 11.08
C ARG A 188 -14.33 -3.79 11.10
N ARG A 189 -14.26 -4.55 10.00
CA ARG A 189 -14.83 -5.91 9.94
C ARG A 189 -14.13 -6.86 10.90
N VAL A 190 -12.80 -6.81 10.96
CA VAL A 190 -12.03 -7.67 11.87
C VAL A 190 -12.33 -7.35 13.33
N ILE A 191 -12.43 -6.07 13.69
CA ILE A 191 -12.83 -5.64 15.03
C ILE A 191 -14.23 -6.17 15.35
N GLN A 192 -15.19 -6.03 14.43
CA GLN A 192 -16.54 -6.54 14.61
C GLN A 192 -16.58 -8.06 14.83
N GLU A 193 -15.74 -8.81 14.10
CA GLU A 193 -15.65 -10.26 14.26
C GLU A 193 -15.03 -10.69 15.61
N LEU A 194 -14.02 -9.96 16.07
CA LEU A 194 -13.27 -10.32 17.28
C LEU A 194 -13.88 -9.79 18.57
N GLU A 195 -14.43 -8.58 18.56
CA GLU A 195 -14.82 -7.82 19.75
C GLU A 195 -16.30 -7.41 19.74
N GLY A 196 -17.02 -7.64 18.62
CA GLY A 196 -18.40 -7.21 18.45
C GLY A 196 -18.55 -5.69 18.49
N ASP A 197 -19.71 -5.21 18.95
CA ASP A 197 -20.03 -3.77 18.97
C ASP A 197 -19.19 -2.99 20.00
N GLU A 198 -18.61 -3.65 20.99
CA GLU A 198 -17.74 -3.00 22.00
C GLU A 198 -16.41 -2.54 21.40
N GLY A 199 -15.86 -3.25 20.43
CA GLY A 199 -14.60 -2.91 19.78
C GLY A 199 -14.62 -1.62 18.95
N HIS A 200 -15.80 -1.01 18.76
CA HIS A 200 -15.98 0.23 18.01
C HIS A 200 -16.13 1.48 18.91
N LYS A 201 -16.14 1.29 20.21
CA LYS A 201 -16.19 2.37 21.20
C LYS A 201 -14.80 2.91 21.49
#